data_01b52d0f2b5de6fc7a7cfa290a171839
#
_entry.id   01b52d0f2b5de6fc7a7cfa290a171839
#
_cell.length_a   1.000
_cell.length_b   1.000
_cell.length_c   1.000
_cell.angle_alpha   90.00
_cell.angle_beta   90.00
_cell.angle_gamma   90.00
#
_symmetry.space_group_name_H-M   'P 1'
#
loop_
_entity.id
_entity.type
_entity.pdbx_description
1 polymer ?
#
loop_
_entity_poly.entity_id
_entity_poly.type
_entity_poly.pdbx_seq_one_letter_code
_entity_poly.pdbx_strand_id
1 'polypeptide(L)'
;MGVKENNLVSFLVQLVLLTVLISIIELFSYLILIIAESPSEKAYKSFPEFISTKPAPFNNVDDFKEVELSYSNKASRCRGKIIYNDQIGFPRYEKDNFKCYGEELRNGVRHTTDQPSNFSRRILIFGGSTVWGSGSSDRNTIPSMIQKKINENTNKKIKVINYGFTTVTINQQLNLLKNIKIDNHDIVIFYDGGNDIFQSMINENPDGSIIGYNQSNKFNIFIQNIKFFLSNTSNTYKLMSVVKSKFNQNELQNCNNQDKEKSNALISDGFEHYISKIKQVNEYVIKNNATFIHFLQPSLFYKDNQYSDYEKKLIEISPLGINECKIYQERVMDGYKYFSNNYKNSLKDLNSNNLINTLDPVRTREEYFIDNLHVTSAGNKVITEEIYMVLKKTLN
;
A
#
# COMPACT_ATOMS: atom_id res chain seq x y z
N MET A 1 5.95 60.18 27.99
CA MET A 1 6.70 59.21 27.15
C MET A 1 7.05 57.91 27.90
N GLY A 2 7.34 57.96 29.20
CA GLY A 2 7.85 56.78 29.97
C GLY A 2 6.88 55.59 30.15
N VAL A 3 5.57 55.75 30.06
CA VAL A 3 4.63 54.60 30.30
C VAL A 3 4.56 53.62 29.13
N LYS A 4 4.78 54.07 27.88
CA LYS A 4 4.81 53.18 26.70
C LYS A 4 6.07 52.31 26.62
N GLU A 5 7.23 52.82 27.07
CA GLU A 5 8.49 52.07 27.07
C GLU A 5 8.48 50.92 28.09
N ASN A 6 7.91 51.13 29.27
CA ASN A 6 7.82 50.09 30.29
C ASN A 6 6.92 48.90 29.85
N ASN A 7 5.87 49.20 29.08
CA ASN A 7 4.98 48.13 28.55
C ASN A 7 5.67 47.29 27.45
N LEU A 8 6.49 47.91 26.61
CA LEU A 8 7.26 47.22 25.58
C LEU A 8 8.34 46.30 26.20
N VAL A 9 9.08 46.82 27.21
CA VAL A 9 10.08 46.03 27.91
C VAL A 9 9.43 44.88 28.65
N SER A 10 8.32 45.08 29.36
CA SER A 10 7.56 44.01 30.01
C SER A 10 7.07 42.95 29.02
N PHE A 11 6.55 43.34 27.88
CA PHE A 11 6.15 42.42 26.80
C PHE A 11 7.30 41.59 26.25
N LEU A 12 8.47 42.23 25.99
CA LEU A 12 9.67 41.53 25.51
C LEU A 12 10.18 40.54 26.54
N VAL A 13 10.19 40.87 27.83
CA VAL A 13 10.58 39.96 28.91
C VAL A 13 9.63 38.76 28.97
N GLN A 14 8.33 38.99 28.89
CA GLN A 14 7.34 37.89 28.85
C GLN A 14 7.52 36.97 27.64
N LEU A 15 7.81 37.54 26.46
CA LEU A 15 8.08 36.78 25.24
C LEU A 15 9.33 35.90 25.37
N VAL A 16 10.41 36.46 25.96
CA VAL A 16 11.64 35.70 26.21
C VAL A 16 11.38 34.57 27.21
N LEU A 17 10.69 34.83 28.33
CA LEU A 17 10.33 33.81 29.29
C LEU A 17 9.47 32.69 28.70
N LEU A 18 8.50 33.04 27.88
CA LEU A 18 7.67 32.08 27.16
C LEU A 18 8.50 31.21 26.21
N THR A 19 9.42 31.81 25.45
CA THR A 19 10.30 31.09 24.54
C THR A 19 11.23 30.12 25.29
N VAL A 20 11.78 30.54 26.43
CA VAL A 20 12.60 29.68 27.28
C VAL A 20 11.77 28.51 27.83
N LEU A 21 10.56 28.77 28.30
CA LEU A 21 9.66 27.74 28.82
C LEU A 21 9.32 26.69 27.74
N ILE A 22 8.97 27.15 26.53
CA ILE A 22 8.69 26.24 25.39
C ILE A 22 9.94 25.41 25.06
N SER A 23 11.13 26.01 25.06
CA SER A 23 12.37 25.28 24.79
C SER A 23 12.67 24.21 25.84
N ILE A 24 12.40 24.51 27.11
CA ILE A 24 12.54 23.55 28.21
C ILE A 24 11.56 22.37 28.04
N ILE A 25 10.29 22.66 27.72
CA ILE A 25 9.26 21.64 27.50
C ILE A 25 9.65 20.75 26.30
N GLU A 26 10.12 21.34 25.21
CA GLU A 26 10.58 20.59 24.02
C GLU A 26 11.78 19.67 24.35
N LEU A 27 12.76 20.17 25.16
CA LEU A 27 13.90 19.38 25.59
C LEU A 27 13.48 18.19 26.46
N PHE A 28 12.61 18.41 27.46
CA PHE A 28 12.08 17.34 28.29
C PHE A 28 11.30 16.32 27.48
N SER A 29 10.46 16.78 26.56
CA SER A 29 9.71 15.89 25.66
C SER A 29 10.64 15.04 24.79
N TYR A 30 11.73 15.60 24.30
CA TYR A 30 12.76 14.88 23.56
C TYR A 30 13.41 13.78 24.40
N LEU A 31 13.81 14.10 25.66
CA LEU A 31 14.42 13.13 26.57
C LEU A 31 13.44 11.99 26.91
N ILE A 32 12.17 12.29 27.14
CA ILE A 32 11.15 11.27 27.42
C ILE A 32 10.92 10.39 26.18
N LEU A 33 10.91 10.94 24.96
CA LEU A 33 10.76 10.18 23.73
C LEU A 33 11.91 9.19 23.51
N ILE A 34 13.15 9.55 23.85
CA ILE A 34 14.29 8.62 23.79
C ILE A 34 14.09 7.42 24.71
N ILE A 35 13.46 7.63 25.89
CA ILE A 35 13.22 6.56 26.86
C ILE A 35 11.96 5.77 26.52
N ALA A 36 10.96 6.43 25.94
CA ALA A 36 9.62 5.91 25.70
C ALA A 36 9.38 5.46 24.24
N GLU A 37 10.41 4.94 23.54
CA GLU A 37 10.23 4.37 22.21
C GLU A 37 9.01 3.43 22.17
N SER A 38 8.07 3.73 21.27
CA SER A 38 6.88 2.89 21.13
C SER A 38 7.25 1.50 20.59
N PRO A 39 6.51 0.45 20.95
CA PRO A 39 6.73 -0.88 20.37
C PRO A 39 6.68 -0.89 18.83
N SER A 40 5.85 -0.06 18.23
CA SER A 40 5.75 0.09 16.76
C SER A 40 6.99 0.76 16.16
N GLU A 41 7.56 1.77 16.82
CA GLU A 41 8.82 2.37 16.37
C GLU A 41 10.02 1.43 16.55
N LYS A 42 10.05 0.65 17.64
CA LYS A 42 11.03 -0.43 17.82
C LYS A 42 10.89 -1.50 16.73
N ALA A 43 9.67 -1.92 16.43
CA ALA A 43 9.40 -2.86 15.35
C ALA A 43 9.83 -2.30 13.99
N TYR A 44 9.52 -1.05 13.70
CA TYR A 44 9.89 -0.39 12.45
C TYR A 44 11.41 -0.18 12.31
N LYS A 45 12.11 0.11 13.40
CA LYS A 45 13.59 0.20 13.43
C LYS A 45 14.25 -1.18 13.38
N SER A 46 13.64 -2.20 13.99
CA SER A 46 14.17 -3.57 13.97
C SER A 46 13.88 -4.31 12.66
N PHE A 47 12.93 -3.82 11.85
CA PHE A 47 12.60 -4.43 10.57
C PHE A 47 13.77 -4.46 9.57
N PRO A 48 14.50 -3.35 9.30
CA PRO A 48 15.70 -3.38 8.47
C PRO A 48 16.80 -4.27 9.06
N GLU A 49 16.98 -4.25 10.39
CA GLU A 49 17.96 -5.10 11.07
C GLU A 49 17.58 -6.57 10.97
N PHE A 50 16.32 -6.90 11.20
CA PHE A 50 15.81 -8.25 11.07
C PHE A 50 15.97 -8.79 9.63
N ILE A 51 15.65 -7.99 8.61
CA ILE A 51 15.82 -8.34 7.22
C ILE A 51 17.32 -8.54 6.91
N SER A 52 18.21 -7.68 7.41
CA SER A 52 19.65 -7.75 7.15
C SER A 52 20.35 -8.97 7.75
N THR A 53 19.79 -9.54 8.82
CA THR A 53 20.37 -10.72 9.50
C THR A 53 19.95 -12.05 8.87
N LYS A 54 19.01 -12.05 7.92
CA LYS A 54 18.50 -13.28 7.31
C LYS A 54 18.98 -13.48 5.87
N PRO A 55 19.56 -14.64 5.56
CA PRO A 55 20.02 -14.93 4.19
C PRO A 55 18.88 -15.23 3.20
N ALA A 56 17.72 -15.68 3.64
CA ALA A 56 16.54 -15.90 2.80
C ALA A 56 15.41 -14.95 3.25
N PRO A 57 14.60 -14.40 2.38
CA PRO A 57 14.53 -14.47 0.92
C PRO A 57 15.53 -13.56 0.20
N PHE A 58 16.42 -12.92 0.94
CA PHE A 58 17.38 -11.93 0.46
C PHE A 58 18.75 -12.56 0.18
N ASN A 59 18.77 -13.72 -0.49
CA ASN A 59 20.03 -14.34 -0.94
C ASN A 59 20.83 -13.43 -1.90
N ASN A 60 20.19 -12.36 -2.38
CA ASN A 60 20.82 -11.37 -3.22
C ASN A 60 20.91 -10.04 -2.46
N VAL A 61 22.12 -9.58 -2.21
CA VAL A 61 22.42 -8.29 -1.57
C VAL A 61 21.75 -7.11 -2.31
N ASP A 62 21.56 -7.24 -3.63
CA ASP A 62 20.93 -6.20 -4.44
C ASP A 62 19.43 -6.10 -4.14
N ASP A 63 18.72 -7.20 -3.92
CA ASP A 63 17.29 -7.19 -3.55
C ASP A 63 17.07 -6.52 -2.19
N PHE A 64 17.95 -6.77 -1.23
CA PHE A 64 17.89 -6.09 0.07
C PHE A 64 18.09 -4.58 -0.07
N LYS A 65 19.08 -4.15 -0.84
CA LYS A 65 19.33 -2.71 -1.08
C LYS A 65 18.15 -2.04 -1.77
N GLU A 66 17.47 -2.71 -2.70
CA GLU A 66 16.27 -2.18 -3.35
C GLU A 66 15.15 -1.94 -2.33
N VAL A 67 14.90 -2.91 -1.45
CA VAL A 67 13.89 -2.79 -0.38
C VAL A 67 14.27 -1.65 0.58
N GLU A 68 15.50 -1.64 1.10
CA GLU A 68 15.98 -0.61 2.02
C GLU A 68 15.85 0.80 1.42
N LEU A 69 16.25 0.97 0.17
CA LEU A 69 16.18 2.25 -0.52
C LEU A 69 14.74 2.68 -0.77
N SER A 70 13.86 1.78 -1.21
CA SER A 70 12.47 2.08 -1.51
C SER A 70 11.70 2.56 -0.27
N TYR A 71 11.96 1.98 0.90
CA TYR A 71 11.34 2.36 2.17
C TYR A 71 12.09 3.48 2.92
N SER A 72 13.19 3.99 2.37
CA SER A 72 13.97 5.03 3.02
C SER A 72 13.25 6.39 3.04
N ASN A 73 13.52 7.18 4.08
CA ASN A 73 13.08 8.58 4.15
C ASN A 73 13.59 9.42 2.97
N LYS A 74 14.74 9.05 2.38
CA LYS A 74 15.30 9.72 1.20
C LYS A 74 14.43 9.49 -0.02
N ALA A 75 13.98 8.25 -0.25
CA ALA A 75 13.08 7.90 -1.35
C ALA A 75 11.72 8.60 -1.17
N SER A 76 11.15 8.59 0.02
CA SER A 76 9.90 9.28 0.33
C SER A 76 9.98 10.78 0.03
N ARG A 77 11.04 11.47 0.46
CA ARG A 77 11.25 12.90 0.17
C ARG A 77 11.44 13.16 -1.33
N CYS A 78 12.10 12.25 -2.03
CA CYS A 78 12.34 12.38 -3.48
C CYS A 78 11.05 12.25 -4.27
N ARG A 79 10.20 11.28 -3.95
CA ARG A 79 8.87 11.10 -4.57
C ARG A 79 7.95 12.30 -4.33
N GLY A 80 8.08 12.95 -3.18
CA GLY A 80 7.26 14.10 -2.80
C GLY A 80 5.91 13.69 -2.21
N LYS A 81 4.98 14.63 -2.20
CA LYS A 81 3.66 14.45 -1.59
C LYS A 81 2.73 13.62 -2.48
N ILE A 82 1.90 12.83 -1.85
CA ILE A 82 0.72 12.23 -2.48
C ILE A 82 -0.46 13.19 -2.26
N ILE A 83 -1.16 13.49 -3.32
CA ILE A 83 -2.38 14.30 -3.33
C ILE A 83 -3.54 13.46 -3.87
N TYR A 84 -4.74 13.76 -3.41
CA TYR A 84 -5.94 13.10 -3.94
C TYR A 84 -6.55 13.96 -5.05
N ASN A 85 -6.85 13.32 -6.18
CA ASN A 85 -7.55 13.98 -7.28
C ASN A 85 -9.05 13.67 -7.13
N ASP A 86 -9.81 14.62 -6.57
CA ASP A 86 -11.24 14.46 -6.31
C ASP A 86 -12.07 14.25 -7.59
N GLN A 87 -11.62 14.79 -8.73
CA GLN A 87 -12.34 14.63 -10.00
C GLN A 87 -12.27 13.19 -10.52
N ILE A 88 -11.12 12.55 -10.31
CA ILE A 88 -10.89 11.16 -10.74
C ILE A 88 -11.25 10.18 -9.61
N GLY A 89 -11.17 10.62 -8.35
CA GLY A 89 -11.30 9.72 -7.20
C GLY A 89 -10.11 8.77 -7.05
N PHE A 90 -8.89 9.28 -7.33
CA PHE A 90 -7.66 8.49 -7.31
C PHE A 90 -6.49 9.30 -6.73
N PRO A 91 -5.63 8.73 -5.88
CA PRO A 91 -4.43 9.40 -5.40
C PRO A 91 -3.36 9.48 -6.49
N ARG A 92 -2.54 10.52 -6.46
CA ARG A 92 -1.38 10.68 -7.32
C ARG A 92 -0.25 11.41 -6.61
N TYR A 93 0.96 11.32 -7.12
CA TYR A 93 2.01 12.21 -6.67
C TYR A 93 1.74 13.64 -7.17
N GLU A 94 2.14 14.63 -6.38
CA GLU A 94 2.06 16.06 -6.76
C GLU A 94 2.86 16.34 -8.03
N LYS A 95 3.98 15.63 -8.20
CA LYS A 95 4.82 15.70 -9.41
C LYS A 95 4.45 14.57 -10.35
N ASP A 96 4.19 14.87 -11.61
CA ASP A 96 3.91 13.87 -12.64
C ASP A 96 5.18 13.16 -13.15
N ASN A 97 6.36 13.68 -12.83
CA ASN A 97 7.64 13.10 -13.21
C ASN A 97 8.64 13.18 -12.07
N PHE A 98 9.28 12.07 -11.76
CA PHE A 98 10.45 12.00 -10.87
C PHE A 98 11.30 10.76 -11.18
N LYS A 99 12.55 10.78 -10.71
CA LYS A 99 13.44 9.64 -10.71
C LYS A 99 14.13 9.52 -9.36
N CYS A 100 13.82 8.47 -8.63
CA CYS A 100 14.18 8.31 -7.23
C CYS A 100 14.64 6.88 -6.94
N TYR A 101 15.93 6.66 -6.72
CA TYR A 101 16.45 5.40 -6.19
C TYR A 101 15.96 4.13 -6.91
N GLY A 102 15.97 4.14 -8.23
CA GLY A 102 15.51 3.02 -9.06
C GLY A 102 14.00 3.05 -9.36
N GLU A 103 13.28 4.04 -8.86
CA GLU A 103 11.89 4.29 -9.18
C GLU A 103 11.76 5.53 -10.08
N GLU A 104 11.05 5.41 -11.19
CA GLU A 104 10.80 6.52 -12.10
C GLU A 104 9.31 6.66 -12.37
N LEU A 105 8.79 7.89 -12.23
CA LEU A 105 7.45 8.27 -12.65
C LEU A 105 7.55 9.07 -13.94
N ARG A 106 6.73 8.74 -14.93
CA ARG A 106 6.61 9.44 -16.20
C ARG A 106 5.14 9.73 -16.49
N ASN A 107 4.81 11.02 -16.59
CA ASN A 107 3.43 11.45 -16.84
C ASN A 107 2.40 10.85 -15.86
N GLY A 108 2.75 10.83 -14.57
CA GLY A 108 1.90 10.30 -13.52
C GLY A 108 1.82 8.77 -13.42
N VAL A 109 2.55 8.04 -14.26
CA VAL A 109 2.52 6.57 -14.32
C VAL A 109 3.92 6.01 -13.99
N ARG A 110 3.99 4.96 -13.16
CA ARG A 110 5.25 4.29 -12.86
C ARG A 110 5.88 3.70 -14.13
N HIS A 111 7.16 3.98 -14.33
CA HIS A 111 7.87 3.53 -15.52
C HIS A 111 7.93 1.99 -15.59
N THR A 112 7.56 1.46 -16.75
CA THR A 112 7.76 0.07 -17.12
C THR A 112 8.97 0.01 -18.07
N THR A 113 9.96 -0.82 -17.76
CA THR A 113 11.19 -0.93 -18.59
C THR A 113 10.94 -1.68 -19.90
N ASP A 114 11.82 -1.50 -20.86
CA ASP A 114 11.87 -2.24 -22.13
C ASP A 114 10.61 -2.15 -22.99
N GLN A 115 9.82 -1.09 -22.79
CA GLN A 115 8.64 -0.83 -23.62
C GLN A 115 9.02 -0.54 -25.07
N PRO A 116 8.33 -1.11 -26.07
CA PRO A 116 8.57 -0.79 -27.48
C PRO A 116 8.12 0.65 -27.77
N SER A 117 8.88 1.35 -28.63
CA SER A 117 8.51 2.71 -29.09
C SER A 117 7.24 2.71 -29.92
N ASN A 118 7.04 1.68 -30.77
CA ASN A 118 5.86 1.45 -31.54
C ASN A 118 5.16 0.17 -31.06
N PHE A 119 3.85 0.22 -30.86
CA PHE A 119 3.09 -0.91 -30.36
C PHE A 119 1.73 -0.99 -31.08
N SER A 120 1.22 -2.21 -31.22
CA SER A 120 -0.08 -2.50 -31.80
C SER A 120 -1.15 -2.83 -30.74
N ARG A 121 -0.73 -3.09 -29.49
CA ARG A 121 -1.60 -3.50 -28.39
C ARG A 121 -1.04 -3.04 -27.07
N ARG A 122 -1.92 -2.78 -26.09
CA ARG A 122 -1.50 -2.44 -24.72
C ARG A 122 -1.98 -3.50 -23.73
N ILE A 123 -1.22 -3.62 -22.65
CA ILE A 123 -1.60 -4.32 -21.43
C ILE A 123 -1.57 -3.28 -20.31
N LEU A 124 -2.73 -3.02 -19.73
CA LEU A 124 -2.92 -2.03 -18.66
C LEU A 124 -3.02 -2.79 -17.33
N ILE A 125 -2.05 -2.64 -16.46
CA ILE A 125 -2.00 -3.38 -15.18
C ILE A 125 -2.33 -2.44 -14.04
N PHE A 126 -3.43 -2.74 -13.35
CA PHE A 126 -3.92 -2.02 -12.17
C PHE A 126 -3.68 -2.85 -10.93
N GLY A 127 -3.49 -2.18 -9.80
CA GLY A 127 -3.31 -2.79 -8.50
C GLY A 127 -2.79 -1.83 -7.45
N GLY A 128 -2.56 -2.36 -6.28
CA GLY A 128 -2.02 -1.64 -5.14
C GLY A 128 -0.50 -1.41 -5.22
N SER A 129 0.10 -1.28 -4.04
CA SER A 129 1.54 -1.09 -3.85
C SER A 129 2.41 -2.21 -4.44
N THR A 130 1.88 -3.40 -4.58
CA THR A 130 2.57 -4.55 -5.20
C THR A 130 2.71 -4.40 -6.72
N VAL A 131 1.69 -3.90 -7.41
CA VAL A 131 1.78 -3.53 -8.83
C VAL A 131 2.63 -2.28 -9.01
N TRP A 132 2.47 -1.28 -8.14
CA TRP A 132 3.39 -0.15 -8.07
C TRP A 132 4.83 -0.65 -8.01
N GLY A 133 5.10 -1.70 -7.24
CA GLY A 133 6.41 -2.29 -7.01
C GLY A 133 7.12 -1.67 -5.80
N SER A 134 6.39 -1.51 -4.68
CA SER A 134 7.01 -1.12 -3.40
C SER A 134 8.07 -2.14 -3.00
N GLY A 135 9.27 -1.66 -2.68
CA GLY A 135 10.42 -2.52 -2.39
C GLY A 135 11.20 -3.01 -3.61
N SER A 136 10.85 -2.56 -4.84
CA SER A 136 11.51 -3.00 -6.06
C SER A 136 11.90 -1.83 -6.96
N SER A 137 13.02 -1.94 -7.66
CA SER A 137 13.36 -1.02 -8.75
C SER A 137 12.44 -1.23 -9.95
N ASP A 138 12.40 -0.27 -10.88
CA ASP A 138 11.52 -0.33 -12.06
C ASP A 138 11.64 -1.63 -12.84
N ARG A 139 12.86 -2.14 -13.05
CA ARG A 139 13.11 -3.38 -13.77
C ARG A 139 12.57 -4.64 -13.09
N ASN A 140 12.39 -4.59 -11.77
CA ASN A 140 11.98 -5.70 -10.92
C ASN A 140 10.50 -5.62 -10.50
N THR A 141 9.74 -4.66 -11.06
CA THR A 141 8.29 -4.62 -10.88
C THR A 141 7.60 -5.70 -11.73
N ILE A 142 6.46 -6.19 -11.28
CA ILE A 142 5.64 -7.17 -12.03
C ILE A 142 5.37 -6.69 -13.46
N PRO A 143 4.92 -5.43 -13.72
CA PRO A 143 4.70 -4.95 -15.09
C PRO A 143 5.96 -4.96 -15.97
N SER A 144 7.12 -4.60 -15.42
CA SER A 144 8.38 -4.62 -16.20
C SER A 144 8.84 -6.04 -16.52
N MET A 145 8.69 -6.96 -15.57
CA MET A 145 9.03 -8.36 -15.82
C MET A 145 8.06 -9.00 -16.84
N ILE A 146 6.78 -8.63 -16.85
CA ILE A 146 5.82 -9.04 -17.90
C ILE A 146 6.23 -8.47 -19.24
N GLN A 147 6.60 -7.18 -19.31
CA GLN A 147 7.09 -6.55 -20.55
C GLN A 147 8.30 -7.31 -21.12
N LYS A 148 9.28 -7.61 -20.26
CA LYS A 148 10.46 -8.38 -20.65
C LYS A 148 10.08 -9.75 -21.21
N LYS A 149 9.21 -10.50 -20.54
CA LYS A 149 8.75 -11.81 -21.02
C LYS A 149 8.03 -11.75 -22.36
N ILE A 150 7.21 -10.73 -22.59
CA ILE A 150 6.55 -10.52 -23.88
C ILE A 150 7.60 -10.30 -24.97
N ASN A 151 8.58 -9.44 -24.71
CA ASN A 151 9.65 -9.14 -25.67
C ASN A 151 10.50 -10.38 -26.01
N GLU A 152 10.76 -11.26 -25.03
CA GLU A 152 11.55 -12.48 -25.19
C GLU A 152 10.78 -13.60 -25.90
N ASN A 153 9.47 -13.69 -25.71
CA ASN A 153 8.69 -14.85 -26.13
C ASN A 153 7.72 -14.57 -27.29
N THR A 154 7.60 -13.33 -27.75
CA THR A 154 6.70 -12.97 -28.86
C THR A 154 7.37 -11.94 -29.78
N ASN A 155 7.01 -11.98 -31.06
CA ASN A 155 7.37 -10.93 -32.02
C ASN A 155 6.35 -9.77 -32.02
N LYS A 156 5.31 -9.84 -31.16
CA LYS A 156 4.25 -8.84 -31.10
C LYS A 156 4.75 -7.61 -30.32
N LYS A 157 4.58 -6.44 -30.89
CA LYS A 157 4.91 -5.17 -30.23
C LYS A 157 3.81 -4.75 -29.28
N ILE A 158 3.88 -5.19 -28.03
CA ILE A 158 2.88 -4.96 -27.01
C ILE A 158 3.49 -4.08 -25.92
N LYS A 159 2.78 -3.03 -25.53
CA LYS A 159 3.22 -2.10 -24.49
C LYS A 159 2.51 -2.39 -23.16
N VAL A 160 3.28 -2.72 -22.12
CA VAL A 160 2.75 -2.90 -20.77
C VAL A 160 2.82 -1.57 -20.01
N ILE A 161 1.73 -1.16 -19.37
CA ILE A 161 1.64 0.09 -18.62
C ILE A 161 1.30 -0.23 -17.16
N ASN A 162 2.08 0.34 -16.22
CA ASN A 162 1.92 0.15 -14.80
C ASN A 162 1.01 1.22 -14.19
N TYR A 163 -0.27 0.93 -14.00
CA TYR A 163 -1.24 1.77 -13.30
C TYR A 163 -1.41 1.43 -11.81
N GLY A 164 -0.44 0.70 -11.24
CA GLY A 164 -0.40 0.47 -9.80
C GLY A 164 -0.16 1.76 -9.02
N PHE A 165 -0.73 1.83 -7.81
CA PHE A 165 -0.46 2.90 -6.86
C PHE A 165 -0.59 2.40 -5.43
N THR A 166 0.12 3.03 -4.48
CA THR A 166 0.11 2.58 -3.09
C THR A 166 -1.25 2.79 -2.43
N THR A 167 -1.66 1.85 -1.60
CA THR A 167 -2.88 1.92 -0.76
C THR A 167 -4.23 2.00 -1.48
N VAL A 168 -4.26 1.93 -2.81
CA VAL A 168 -5.53 1.97 -3.55
C VAL A 168 -6.31 0.65 -3.45
N THR A 169 -7.63 0.77 -3.37
CA THR A 169 -8.59 -0.33 -3.44
C THR A 169 -9.17 -0.43 -4.84
N ILE A 170 -9.99 -1.45 -5.09
CA ILE A 170 -10.66 -1.65 -6.38
C ILE A 170 -11.54 -0.46 -6.78
N ASN A 171 -12.10 0.27 -5.81
CA ASN A 171 -12.89 1.48 -6.09
C ASN A 171 -12.07 2.57 -6.79
N GLN A 172 -10.89 2.90 -6.25
CA GLN A 172 -10.03 3.90 -6.86
C GLN A 172 -9.48 3.41 -8.21
N GLN A 173 -9.13 2.12 -8.31
CA GLN A 173 -8.65 1.54 -9.57
C GLN A 173 -9.72 1.60 -10.67
N LEU A 174 -11.00 1.30 -10.34
CA LEU A 174 -12.12 1.45 -11.27
C LEU A 174 -12.34 2.91 -11.67
N ASN A 175 -12.19 3.84 -10.74
CA ASN A 175 -12.28 5.27 -11.03
C ASN A 175 -11.18 5.71 -11.99
N LEU A 176 -9.94 5.30 -11.76
CA LEU A 176 -8.83 5.56 -12.68
C LEU A 176 -9.09 4.95 -14.06
N LEU A 177 -9.52 3.69 -14.10
CA LEU A 177 -9.83 3.00 -15.36
C LEU A 177 -10.86 3.74 -16.19
N LYS A 178 -11.92 4.27 -15.57
CA LYS A 178 -12.97 5.06 -16.26
C LYS A 178 -12.46 6.39 -16.82
N ASN A 179 -11.33 6.88 -16.30
CA ASN A 179 -10.69 8.12 -16.76
C ASN A 179 -9.54 7.89 -17.77
N ILE A 180 -9.28 6.64 -18.12
CA ILE A 180 -8.29 6.26 -19.13
C ILE A 180 -9.02 5.82 -20.39
N LYS A 181 -8.53 6.25 -21.55
CA LYS A 181 -9.03 5.74 -22.82
C LYS A 181 -8.58 4.29 -22.99
N ILE A 182 -9.54 3.37 -23.04
CA ILE A 182 -9.32 1.97 -23.41
C ILE A 182 -9.48 1.88 -24.93
N ASP A 183 -8.51 1.27 -25.59
CA ASP A 183 -8.58 0.99 -27.03
C ASP A 183 -9.08 -0.45 -27.25
N ASN A 184 -9.69 -0.66 -28.41
CA ASN A 184 -10.11 -1.99 -28.84
C ASN A 184 -8.91 -2.97 -28.80
N HIS A 185 -9.13 -4.18 -28.27
CA HIS A 185 -8.12 -5.21 -28.06
C HIS A 185 -7.10 -4.96 -26.95
N ASP A 186 -7.21 -3.90 -26.14
CA ASP A 186 -6.42 -3.79 -24.93
C ASP A 186 -6.67 -4.98 -24.00
N ILE A 187 -5.66 -5.32 -23.21
CA ILE A 187 -5.80 -6.26 -22.09
C ILE A 187 -5.71 -5.46 -20.80
N VAL A 188 -6.74 -5.52 -20.00
CA VAL A 188 -6.81 -4.89 -18.68
C VAL A 188 -6.62 -5.97 -17.63
N ILE A 189 -5.58 -5.83 -16.81
CA ILE A 189 -5.26 -6.75 -15.72
C ILE A 189 -5.45 -6.02 -14.40
N PHE A 190 -6.24 -6.59 -13.50
CA PHE A 190 -6.27 -6.18 -12.10
C PHE A 190 -5.59 -7.24 -11.25
N TYR A 191 -4.63 -6.80 -10.43
CA TYR A 191 -3.93 -7.61 -9.44
C TYR A 191 -4.06 -6.90 -8.10
N ASP A 192 -5.06 -7.27 -7.32
CA ASP A 192 -5.47 -6.53 -6.12
C ASP A 192 -6.20 -7.42 -5.09
N GLY A 193 -6.99 -6.80 -4.21
CA GLY A 193 -7.76 -7.43 -3.14
C GLY A 193 -7.11 -7.28 -1.77
N GLY A 194 -5.79 -7.18 -1.70
CA GLY A 194 -5.10 -7.03 -0.42
C GLY A 194 -5.53 -5.78 0.34
N ASN A 195 -5.51 -4.63 -0.32
CA ASN A 195 -5.94 -3.37 0.30
C ASN A 195 -7.44 -3.37 0.62
N ASP A 196 -8.27 -4.00 -0.20
CA ASP A 196 -9.71 -4.10 0.01
C ASP A 196 -10.03 -4.87 1.30
N ILE A 197 -9.37 -6.00 1.50
CA ILE A 197 -9.48 -6.79 2.73
C ILE A 197 -9.01 -5.97 3.94
N PHE A 198 -7.86 -5.29 3.84
CA PHE A 198 -7.36 -4.45 4.93
C PHE A 198 -8.32 -3.31 5.27
N GLN A 199 -8.82 -2.58 4.27
CA GLN A 199 -9.74 -1.48 4.49
C GLN A 199 -11.04 -1.94 5.16
N SER A 200 -11.58 -3.06 4.71
CA SER A 200 -12.79 -3.64 5.29
C SER A 200 -12.58 -4.09 6.74
N MET A 201 -11.46 -4.79 7.02
CA MET A 201 -11.23 -5.43 8.32
C MET A 201 -10.70 -4.48 9.39
N ILE A 202 -9.82 -3.53 9.02
CA ILE A 202 -9.16 -2.64 9.99
C ILE A 202 -9.90 -1.33 10.11
N ASN A 203 -10.29 -0.73 9.00
CA ASN A 203 -10.96 0.57 8.99
C ASN A 203 -12.50 0.45 9.06
N GLU A 204 -13.01 -0.77 9.17
CA GLU A 204 -14.43 -1.07 9.22
C GLU A 204 -15.21 -0.37 8.08
N ASN A 205 -14.59 -0.31 6.92
CA ASN A 205 -15.10 0.38 5.75
C ASN A 205 -15.18 -0.59 4.55
N PRO A 206 -16.29 -1.34 4.44
CA PRO A 206 -16.44 -2.35 3.40
C PRO A 206 -16.45 -1.78 1.97
N ASP A 207 -16.75 -0.49 1.79
CA ASP A 207 -16.71 0.15 0.47
C ASP A 207 -15.29 0.52 0.01
N GLY A 208 -14.29 0.29 0.86
CA GLY A 208 -12.89 0.50 0.53
C GLY A 208 -12.52 1.97 0.30
N SER A 209 -13.35 2.93 0.73
CA SER A 209 -12.97 4.32 0.69
C SER A 209 -11.82 4.58 1.67
N ILE A 210 -10.72 5.15 1.20
CA ILE A 210 -9.57 5.42 2.07
C ILE A 210 -9.96 6.50 3.07
N ILE A 211 -10.05 6.11 4.36
CA ILE A 211 -10.18 7.05 5.46
C ILE A 211 -8.90 7.88 5.52
N GLY A 212 -8.95 9.14 5.14
CA GLY A 212 -7.80 10.04 5.11
C GLY A 212 -7.65 10.83 3.82
N TYR A 213 -8.25 10.35 2.73
CA TYR A 213 -8.43 11.13 1.50
C TYR A 213 -9.87 11.66 1.36
N ASN A 214 -10.66 11.62 2.43
CA ASN A 214 -11.97 12.26 2.43
C ASN A 214 -11.82 13.72 2.07
N GLN A 215 -12.73 14.20 1.19
CA GLN A 215 -12.90 15.59 0.79
C GLN A 215 -12.64 16.50 1.98
N SER A 216 -11.39 16.89 2.14
CA SER A 216 -11.02 17.72 3.26
C SER A 216 -11.41 19.15 2.89
N ASN A 217 -12.44 19.65 3.55
CA ASN A 217 -12.64 21.10 3.69
C ASN A 217 -11.26 21.76 3.80
N LYS A 218 -11.04 22.89 3.12
CA LYS A 218 -9.76 23.64 3.18
C LYS A 218 -9.26 23.82 4.62
N PHE A 219 -10.18 23.88 5.58
CA PHE A 219 -9.87 23.90 7.00
C PHE A 219 -9.25 22.59 7.51
N ASN A 220 -9.72 21.44 7.08
CA ASN A 220 -9.14 20.13 7.46
C ASN A 220 -7.75 19.95 6.86
N ILE A 221 -7.52 20.42 5.63
CA ILE A 221 -6.18 20.45 5.01
C ILE A 221 -5.25 21.34 5.82
N PHE A 222 -5.71 22.51 6.24
CA PHE A 222 -4.93 23.44 7.08
C PHE A 222 -4.55 22.78 8.43
N ILE A 223 -5.52 22.16 9.11
CA ILE A 223 -5.28 21.44 10.36
C ILE A 223 -4.33 20.22 10.17
N GLN A 224 -4.48 19.46 9.08
CA GLN A 224 -3.56 18.37 8.74
C GLN A 224 -2.14 18.87 8.48
N ASN A 225 -2.00 19.99 7.78
CA ASN A 225 -0.69 20.61 7.55
C ASN A 225 -0.04 21.10 8.85
N ILE A 226 -0.83 21.67 9.78
CA ILE A 226 -0.34 22.05 11.11
C ILE A 226 0.07 20.79 11.89
N LYS A 227 -0.75 19.74 11.91
CA LYS A 227 -0.42 18.47 12.58
C LYS A 227 0.86 17.85 12.00
N PHE A 228 0.99 17.84 10.69
CA PHE A 228 2.19 17.36 9.99
C PHE A 228 3.42 18.19 10.35
N PHE A 229 3.30 19.52 10.34
CA PHE A 229 4.39 20.42 10.75
C PHE A 229 4.79 20.16 12.21
N LEU A 230 3.84 20.13 13.14
CA LEU A 230 4.09 19.88 14.55
C LEU A 230 4.69 18.48 14.79
N SER A 231 4.21 17.45 14.07
CA SER A 231 4.76 16.09 14.19
C SER A 231 6.21 15.97 13.70
N ASN A 232 6.66 16.88 12.84
CA ASN A 232 8.04 16.89 12.36
C ASN A 232 8.97 17.83 13.15
N THR A 233 8.40 18.86 13.80
CA THR A 233 9.19 19.93 14.43
C THR A 233 9.08 19.98 15.94
N SER A 234 8.00 19.46 16.55
CA SER A 234 7.77 19.53 18.00
C SER A 234 7.87 18.16 18.66
N ASN A 235 8.80 18.02 19.59
CA ASN A 235 8.94 16.81 20.42
C ASN A 235 7.79 16.68 21.41
N THR A 236 7.25 17.80 21.88
CA THR A 236 6.07 17.82 22.77
C THR A 236 4.85 17.23 22.03
N TYR A 237 4.62 17.60 20.79
CA TYR A 237 3.54 17.04 19.96
C TYR A 237 3.74 15.55 19.73
N LYS A 238 4.97 15.10 19.42
CA LYS A 238 5.31 13.68 19.28
C LYS A 238 5.04 12.90 20.57
N LEU A 239 5.48 13.44 21.71
CA LEU A 239 5.23 12.85 23.02
C LEU A 239 3.74 12.72 23.31
N MET A 240 2.95 13.78 23.06
CA MET A 240 1.49 13.74 23.25
C MET A 240 0.84 12.67 22.36
N SER A 241 1.31 12.48 21.14
CA SER A 241 0.81 11.43 20.24
C SER A 241 1.14 10.03 20.77
N VAL A 242 2.37 9.81 21.31
CA VAL A 242 2.78 8.55 21.93
C VAL A 242 1.99 8.28 23.21
N VAL A 243 1.79 9.29 24.05
CA VAL A 243 0.97 9.17 25.27
C VAL A 243 -0.46 8.83 24.91
N LYS A 244 -1.05 9.54 23.94
CA LYS A 244 -2.41 9.27 23.45
C LYS A 244 -2.54 7.85 22.89
N SER A 245 -1.55 7.37 22.13
CA SER A 245 -1.56 5.99 21.62
C SER A 245 -1.51 4.97 22.75
N LYS A 246 -0.70 5.20 23.80
CA LYS A 246 -0.64 4.32 24.98
C LYS A 246 -1.93 4.34 25.81
N PHE A 247 -2.59 5.49 25.95
CA PHE A 247 -3.90 5.57 26.59
C PHE A 247 -4.97 4.85 25.78
N ASN A 248 -4.98 5.00 24.46
CA ASN A 248 -5.88 4.26 23.59
C ASN A 248 -5.58 2.75 23.60
N GLN A 249 -4.33 2.31 23.77
CA GLN A 249 -3.98 0.88 23.94
C GLN A 249 -4.61 0.25 25.17
N ASN A 250 -4.78 1.01 26.27
CA ASN A 250 -5.49 0.50 27.45
C ASN A 250 -7.02 0.35 27.23
N GLU A 251 -7.60 1.14 26.35
CA GLU A 251 -8.99 0.95 25.89
C GLU A 251 -9.13 -0.22 24.91
N LEU A 252 -8.11 -0.46 24.06
CA LEU A 252 -8.06 -1.55 23.09
C LEU A 252 -7.83 -2.95 23.73
N GLN A 253 -7.35 -3.03 24.98
CA GLN A 253 -7.26 -4.30 25.72
C GLN A 253 -8.64 -4.89 26.10
N ASN A 254 -9.71 -4.14 25.96
CA ASN A 254 -11.11 -4.61 26.11
C ASN A 254 -11.71 -5.10 24.78
N CYS A 255 -10.93 -5.76 23.93
CA CYS A 255 -11.45 -6.46 22.74
C CYS A 255 -12.31 -7.67 23.21
N ASN A 256 -13.59 -7.44 23.41
CA ASN A 256 -14.56 -8.43 23.91
C ASN A 256 -15.15 -9.30 22.80
N ASN A 257 -15.72 -10.45 23.18
CA ASN A 257 -16.40 -11.43 22.30
C ASN A 257 -17.51 -10.89 21.38
N GLN A 258 -18.05 -9.69 21.64
CA GLN A 258 -19.00 -9.00 20.76
C GLN A 258 -18.40 -8.66 19.38
N ASP A 259 -17.09 -8.72 19.24
CA ASP A 259 -16.40 -8.39 17.99
C ASP A 259 -16.43 -9.49 16.92
N LYS A 260 -16.81 -10.72 17.23
CA LYS A 260 -16.78 -11.83 16.25
C LYS A 260 -17.95 -11.78 15.26
N GLU A 261 -19.15 -11.47 15.70
CA GLU A 261 -20.31 -11.27 14.80
C GLU A 261 -20.08 -10.06 13.89
N LYS A 262 -19.58 -8.96 14.47
CA LYS A 262 -19.20 -7.77 13.72
C LYS A 262 -18.10 -8.09 12.70
N SER A 263 -17.11 -8.93 13.06
CA SER A 263 -16.06 -9.35 12.16
C SER A 263 -16.60 -10.13 10.97
N ASN A 264 -17.51 -11.07 11.20
CA ASN A 264 -18.12 -11.86 10.13
C ASN A 264 -18.95 -10.98 9.17
N ALA A 265 -19.70 -10.00 9.70
CA ALA A 265 -20.42 -9.05 8.88
C ALA A 265 -19.48 -8.21 8.00
N LEU A 266 -18.41 -7.65 8.58
CA LEU A 266 -17.41 -6.88 7.84
C LEU A 266 -16.73 -7.70 6.74
N ILE A 267 -16.45 -8.99 7.00
CA ILE A 267 -15.86 -9.90 6.01
C ILE A 267 -16.82 -10.12 4.86
N SER A 268 -18.09 -10.42 5.15
CA SER A 268 -19.12 -10.66 4.14
C SER A 268 -19.39 -9.41 3.30
N ASP A 269 -19.62 -8.28 3.95
CA ASP A 269 -19.94 -7.00 3.28
C ASP A 269 -18.76 -6.53 2.42
N GLY A 270 -17.53 -6.62 2.94
CA GLY A 270 -16.33 -6.30 2.21
C GLY A 270 -16.12 -7.19 1.00
N PHE A 271 -16.39 -8.48 1.12
CA PHE A 271 -16.30 -9.43 0.04
C PHE A 271 -17.35 -9.15 -1.05
N GLU A 272 -18.61 -8.98 -0.68
CA GLU A 272 -19.70 -8.69 -1.62
C GLU A 272 -19.45 -7.40 -2.38
N HIS A 273 -18.98 -6.36 -1.65
CA HIS A 273 -18.58 -5.10 -2.28
C HIS A 273 -17.47 -5.31 -3.31
N TYR A 274 -16.40 -6.00 -2.92
CA TYR A 274 -15.26 -6.29 -3.80
C TYR A 274 -15.68 -7.06 -5.06
N ILE A 275 -16.47 -8.12 -4.92
CA ILE A 275 -17.00 -8.92 -6.05
C ILE A 275 -17.87 -8.07 -6.97
N SER A 276 -18.74 -7.21 -6.39
CA SER A 276 -19.56 -6.28 -7.17
C SER A 276 -18.70 -5.33 -8.01
N LYS A 277 -17.57 -4.86 -7.46
CA LYS A 277 -16.66 -3.99 -8.21
C LYS A 277 -15.90 -4.72 -9.31
N ILE A 278 -15.47 -5.94 -9.09
CA ILE A 278 -14.87 -6.77 -10.15
C ILE A 278 -15.86 -6.92 -11.32
N LYS A 279 -17.14 -7.19 -11.04
CA LYS A 279 -18.18 -7.28 -12.07
C LYS A 279 -18.32 -5.96 -12.85
N GLN A 280 -18.32 -4.82 -12.16
CA GLN A 280 -18.39 -3.50 -12.80
C GLN A 280 -17.15 -3.21 -13.68
N VAL A 281 -15.94 -3.59 -13.23
CA VAL A 281 -14.71 -3.49 -14.04
C VAL A 281 -14.85 -4.32 -15.31
N ASN A 282 -15.28 -5.57 -15.15
CA ASN A 282 -15.49 -6.48 -16.28
C ASN A 282 -16.46 -5.92 -17.31
N GLU A 283 -17.64 -5.48 -16.88
CA GLU A 283 -18.65 -4.86 -17.76
C GLU A 283 -18.08 -3.66 -18.51
N TYR A 284 -17.35 -2.80 -17.80
CA TYR A 284 -16.73 -1.62 -18.40
C TYR A 284 -15.69 -1.99 -19.46
N VAL A 285 -14.83 -2.96 -19.17
CA VAL A 285 -13.77 -3.40 -20.09
C VAL A 285 -14.35 -4.05 -21.33
N ILE A 286 -15.32 -4.95 -21.17
CA ILE A 286 -15.98 -5.65 -22.30
C ILE A 286 -16.73 -4.66 -23.18
N LYS A 287 -17.44 -3.69 -22.60
CA LYS A 287 -18.12 -2.62 -23.34
C LYS A 287 -17.18 -1.84 -24.26
N ASN A 288 -15.90 -1.78 -23.94
CA ASN A 288 -14.86 -1.15 -24.74
C ASN A 288 -14.13 -2.13 -25.67
N ASN A 289 -14.66 -3.34 -25.91
CA ASN A 289 -14.07 -4.39 -26.73
C ASN A 289 -12.64 -4.78 -26.30
N ALA A 290 -12.35 -4.70 -25.00
CA ALA A 290 -11.09 -5.09 -24.39
C ALA A 290 -11.24 -6.41 -23.61
N THR A 291 -10.13 -7.03 -23.27
CA THR A 291 -10.10 -8.28 -22.48
C THR A 291 -9.82 -7.95 -21.03
N PHE A 292 -10.58 -8.54 -20.10
CA PHE A 292 -10.36 -8.40 -18.66
C PHE A 292 -9.74 -9.66 -18.07
N ILE A 293 -8.71 -9.48 -17.24
CA ILE A 293 -8.08 -10.55 -16.46
C ILE A 293 -7.94 -10.04 -15.03
N HIS A 294 -8.37 -10.85 -14.08
CA HIS A 294 -8.29 -10.51 -12.66
C HIS A 294 -7.53 -11.56 -11.86
N PHE A 295 -6.67 -11.10 -10.96
CA PHE A 295 -5.94 -11.92 -10.01
C PHE A 295 -6.15 -11.40 -8.59
N LEU A 296 -6.64 -12.26 -7.71
CA LEU A 296 -6.63 -11.96 -6.28
C LEU A 296 -5.19 -12.05 -5.75
N GLN A 297 -4.73 -10.97 -5.15
CA GLN A 297 -3.38 -10.84 -4.61
C GLN A 297 -3.15 -11.81 -3.44
N PRO A 298 -2.05 -12.58 -3.41
CA PRO A 298 -1.69 -13.38 -2.26
C PRO A 298 -1.25 -12.53 -1.07
N SER A 299 -1.38 -13.09 0.11
CA SER A 299 -0.91 -12.50 1.35
C SER A 299 -0.23 -13.55 2.23
N LEU A 300 0.75 -13.12 3.02
CA LEU A 300 1.36 -13.96 4.04
C LEU A 300 0.32 -14.48 5.04
N PHE A 301 -0.75 -13.73 5.29
CA PHE A 301 -1.83 -14.15 6.19
C PHE A 301 -2.71 -15.27 5.66
N TYR A 302 -2.59 -15.64 4.38
CA TYR A 302 -3.30 -16.77 3.77
C TYR A 302 -2.30 -17.80 3.23
N LYS A 303 -1.45 -18.30 4.09
CA LYS A 303 -0.60 -19.43 3.76
C LYS A 303 -1.22 -20.70 4.37
N ASP A 304 -1.67 -21.62 3.54
CA ASP A 304 -2.10 -22.94 3.98
C ASP A 304 -0.88 -23.70 4.48
N ASN A 305 -0.71 -23.79 5.79
CA ASN A 305 0.30 -24.54 6.51
C ASN A 305 1.71 -23.92 6.63
N GLN A 306 2.22 -24.07 7.82
CA GLN A 306 3.62 -23.95 8.22
C GLN A 306 4.37 -22.70 7.76
N TYR A 307 4.08 -21.59 8.45
CA TYR A 307 4.97 -20.44 8.44
C TYR A 307 6.38 -20.87 8.88
N SER A 308 7.39 -20.48 8.13
CA SER A 308 8.77 -20.55 8.59
C SER A 308 8.96 -19.65 9.84
N ASP A 309 10.04 -19.86 10.56
CA ASP A 309 10.34 -19.00 11.72
C ASP A 309 10.56 -17.54 11.30
N TYR A 310 11.06 -17.32 10.09
CA TYR A 310 11.13 -16.00 9.47
C TYR A 310 9.75 -15.38 9.28
N GLU A 311 8.84 -16.09 8.65
CA GLU A 311 7.49 -15.61 8.37
C GLU A 311 6.68 -15.36 9.65
N LYS A 312 6.84 -16.22 10.67
CA LYS A 312 6.26 -15.99 12.01
C LYS A 312 6.76 -14.67 12.60
N LYS A 313 8.08 -14.45 12.52
CA LYS A 313 8.67 -13.21 13.00
C LYS A 313 8.22 -12.01 12.20
N LEU A 314 8.09 -12.16 10.89
CA LEU A 314 7.59 -11.12 10.01
C LEU A 314 6.15 -10.70 10.36
N ILE A 315 5.28 -11.68 10.70
CA ILE A 315 3.92 -11.41 11.17
C ILE A 315 3.94 -10.65 12.50
N GLU A 316 4.83 -11.02 13.43
CA GLU A 316 4.95 -10.35 14.74
C GLU A 316 5.40 -8.88 14.62
N ILE A 317 6.32 -8.59 13.69
CA ILE A 317 6.92 -7.24 13.56
C ILE A 317 6.32 -6.41 12.44
N SER A 318 5.31 -6.92 11.74
CA SER A 318 4.68 -6.22 10.62
C SER A 318 4.18 -4.84 11.06
N PRO A 319 4.58 -3.76 10.35
CA PRO A 319 4.19 -2.40 10.69
C PRO A 319 2.70 -2.11 10.48
N LEU A 320 1.95 -3.06 9.91
CA LEU A 320 0.51 -2.90 9.63
C LEU A 320 -0.37 -3.05 10.88
N GLY A 321 0.12 -2.60 12.01
CA GLY A 321 -0.70 -2.22 13.15
C GLY A 321 -1.25 -3.36 13.99
N ILE A 322 -0.67 -4.52 13.87
CA ILE A 322 -1.14 -5.72 14.57
C ILE A 322 -0.79 -5.68 16.06
N ASN A 323 0.06 -4.75 16.48
CA ASN A 323 0.44 -4.60 17.88
C ASN A 323 -0.67 -4.04 18.77
N GLU A 324 -1.78 -3.58 18.22
CA GLU A 324 -2.81 -2.90 19.01
C GLU A 324 -3.96 -3.82 19.41
N CYS A 325 -4.28 -4.84 18.62
CA CYS A 325 -5.28 -5.84 19.01
C CYS A 325 -5.14 -7.13 18.18
N LYS A 326 -4.95 -8.26 18.87
CA LYS A 326 -4.87 -9.59 18.24
C LYS A 326 -6.08 -9.90 17.36
N ILE A 327 -7.24 -9.34 17.70
CA ILE A 327 -8.48 -9.51 16.95
C ILE A 327 -8.41 -8.91 15.52
N TYR A 328 -7.69 -7.83 15.30
CA TYR A 328 -7.51 -7.27 13.96
C TYR A 328 -6.68 -8.19 13.07
N GLN A 329 -5.65 -8.83 13.64
CA GLN A 329 -4.87 -9.82 12.92
C GLN A 329 -5.75 -11.02 12.53
N GLU A 330 -6.51 -11.55 13.47
CA GLU A 330 -7.43 -12.65 13.24
C GLU A 330 -8.48 -12.28 12.18
N ARG A 331 -9.07 -11.07 12.25
CA ARG A 331 -10.00 -10.57 11.23
C ARG A 331 -9.39 -10.53 9.83
N VAL A 332 -8.18 -10.01 9.70
CA VAL A 332 -7.50 -9.92 8.40
C VAL A 332 -7.18 -11.32 7.87
N MET A 333 -6.72 -12.22 8.72
CA MET A 333 -6.48 -13.62 8.34
C MET A 333 -7.78 -14.33 7.92
N ASP A 334 -8.84 -14.18 8.67
CA ASP A 334 -10.16 -14.75 8.36
C ASP A 334 -10.74 -14.11 7.09
N GLY A 335 -10.56 -12.80 6.89
CA GLY A 335 -10.93 -12.10 5.67
C GLY A 335 -10.22 -12.66 4.45
N TYR A 336 -8.90 -12.81 4.48
CA TYR A 336 -8.14 -13.43 3.38
C TYR A 336 -8.61 -14.85 3.09
N LYS A 337 -8.82 -15.65 4.11
CA LYS A 337 -9.33 -17.02 3.98
C LYS A 337 -10.70 -17.04 3.31
N TYR A 338 -11.61 -16.19 3.76
CA TYR A 338 -12.96 -16.09 3.21
C TYR A 338 -12.93 -15.64 1.74
N PHE A 339 -12.21 -14.58 1.41
CA PHE A 339 -12.07 -14.08 0.04
C PHE A 339 -11.49 -15.15 -0.88
N SER A 340 -10.39 -15.77 -0.50
CA SER A 340 -9.75 -16.79 -1.32
C SER A 340 -10.63 -18.01 -1.58
N ASN A 341 -11.38 -18.44 -0.58
CA ASN A 341 -12.25 -19.63 -0.70
C ASN A 341 -13.49 -19.35 -1.56
N ASN A 342 -14.02 -18.14 -1.51
CA ASN A 342 -15.28 -17.79 -2.18
C ASN A 342 -15.10 -17.11 -3.54
N TYR A 343 -13.94 -16.52 -3.80
CA TYR A 343 -13.64 -15.69 -4.94
C TYR A 343 -13.99 -16.33 -6.30
N LYS A 344 -13.49 -17.52 -6.59
CA LYS A 344 -13.72 -18.21 -7.88
C LYS A 344 -15.18 -18.54 -8.10
N ASN A 345 -15.87 -19.00 -7.06
CA ASN A 345 -17.28 -19.38 -7.15
C ASN A 345 -18.19 -18.18 -7.38
N SER A 346 -17.88 -17.02 -6.76
CA SER A 346 -18.67 -15.80 -6.92
C SER A 346 -18.53 -15.12 -8.27
N LEU A 347 -17.52 -15.51 -9.03
CA LEU A 347 -17.21 -14.93 -10.35
C LEU A 347 -17.36 -15.94 -11.51
N LYS A 348 -17.89 -17.14 -11.26
CA LYS A 348 -18.06 -18.19 -12.29
C LYS A 348 -18.97 -17.79 -13.46
N ASP A 349 -19.90 -16.84 -13.23
CA ASP A 349 -20.84 -16.37 -14.23
C ASP A 349 -20.24 -15.28 -15.15
N LEU A 350 -19.02 -14.79 -14.84
CA LEU A 350 -18.30 -13.92 -15.76
C LEU A 350 -17.82 -14.74 -16.94
N ASN A 351 -18.18 -14.30 -18.16
CA ASN A 351 -17.96 -14.99 -19.43
C ASN A 351 -16.58 -15.67 -19.54
N SER A 352 -16.55 -16.80 -20.23
CA SER A 352 -15.40 -17.72 -20.40
C SER A 352 -14.10 -17.09 -20.95
N ASN A 353 -14.15 -15.88 -21.47
CA ASN A 353 -12.97 -15.14 -21.95
C ASN A 353 -12.26 -14.37 -20.83
N ASN A 354 -12.83 -14.30 -19.63
CA ASN A 354 -12.24 -13.60 -18.50
C ASN A 354 -11.53 -14.61 -17.61
N LEU A 355 -10.24 -14.42 -17.50
CA LEU A 355 -9.39 -15.30 -16.72
C LEU A 355 -9.32 -14.76 -15.28
N ILE A 356 -10.07 -15.41 -14.41
CA ILE A 356 -10.12 -15.10 -12.98
C ILE A 356 -9.28 -16.14 -12.25
N ASN A 357 -8.23 -15.69 -11.58
CA ASN A 357 -7.34 -16.60 -10.90
C ASN A 357 -6.91 -16.06 -9.53
N THR A 358 -6.72 -16.98 -8.59
CA THR A 358 -5.96 -16.72 -7.36
C THR A 358 -4.52 -17.08 -7.63
N LEU A 359 -3.60 -16.21 -7.27
CA LEU A 359 -2.18 -16.55 -7.33
C LEU A 359 -1.84 -17.42 -6.13
N ASP A 360 -1.48 -18.67 -6.41
CA ASP A 360 -1.03 -19.63 -5.42
C ASP A 360 0.51 -19.75 -5.27
N PRO A 361 1.36 -18.85 -5.85
CA PRO A 361 2.81 -19.02 -5.77
C PRO A 361 3.33 -18.93 -4.33
N VAL A 362 2.50 -18.45 -3.43
CA VAL A 362 2.80 -18.30 -2.00
C VAL A 362 2.69 -19.62 -1.22
N ARG A 363 2.05 -20.64 -1.81
CA ARG A 363 1.97 -21.97 -1.23
C ARG A 363 3.29 -22.74 -1.31
N THR A 364 4.28 -22.19 -2.03
CA THR A 364 5.63 -22.73 -2.07
C THR A 364 6.29 -22.60 -0.69
N ARG A 365 7.23 -23.48 -0.38
CA ARG A 365 8.00 -23.45 0.87
C ARG A 365 9.01 -22.28 0.92
N GLU A 366 9.08 -21.46 -0.12
CA GLU A 366 10.05 -20.40 -0.23
C GLU A 366 9.54 -19.12 0.42
N GLU A 367 10.44 -18.37 1.04
CA GLU A 367 10.19 -17.13 1.76
C GLU A 367 10.32 -15.95 0.80
N TYR A 368 9.18 -15.47 0.25
CA TYR A 368 9.18 -14.35 -0.70
C TYR A 368 8.73 -13.03 -0.09
N PHE A 369 8.06 -13.05 1.06
CA PHE A 369 7.46 -11.86 1.64
C PHE A 369 8.47 -10.99 2.40
N ILE A 370 8.35 -9.67 2.21
CA ILE A 370 9.06 -8.64 3.00
C ILE A 370 8.17 -8.06 4.10
N ASP A 371 6.87 -8.18 3.96
CA ASP A 371 5.85 -7.93 4.97
C ASP A 371 4.65 -8.84 4.68
N ASN A 372 3.47 -8.51 5.16
CA ASN A 372 2.26 -9.31 4.97
C ASN A 372 1.68 -9.29 3.53
N LEU A 373 2.11 -8.36 2.69
CA LEU A 373 1.60 -8.17 1.31
C LEU A 373 2.68 -8.06 0.25
N HIS A 374 3.78 -7.38 0.57
CA HIS A 374 4.83 -7.11 -0.39
C HIS A 374 5.82 -8.26 -0.47
N VAL A 375 6.35 -8.47 -1.65
CA VAL A 375 7.29 -9.55 -1.91
C VAL A 375 8.62 -9.00 -2.47
N THR A 376 9.68 -9.79 -2.35
CA THR A 376 10.98 -9.51 -2.96
C THR A 376 10.91 -9.54 -4.48
N SER A 377 11.96 -9.10 -5.16
CA SER A 377 12.11 -9.24 -6.61
C SER A 377 12.00 -10.70 -7.07
N ALA A 378 12.48 -11.66 -6.26
CA ALA A 378 12.28 -13.09 -6.51
C ALA A 378 10.80 -13.49 -6.44
N GLY A 379 10.06 -12.98 -5.45
CA GLY A 379 8.62 -13.17 -5.36
C GLY A 379 7.87 -12.54 -6.53
N ASN A 380 8.24 -11.32 -6.94
CA ASN A 380 7.69 -10.68 -8.14
C ASN A 380 7.91 -11.51 -9.41
N LYS A 381 9.05 -12.19 -9.52
CA LYS A 381 9.33 -13.09 -10.64
C LYS A 381 8.38 -14.28 -10.66
N VAL A 382 8.14 -14.91 -9.53
CA VAL A 382 7.19 -16.05 -9.42
C VAL A 382 5.77 -15.59 -9.78
N ILE A 383 5.31 -14.47 -9.24
CA ILE A 383 4.01 -13.89 -9.57
C ILE A 383 3.91 -13.57 -11.07
N THR A 384 4.98 -13.02 -11.65
CA THR A 384 5.05 -12.71 -13.08
C THR A 384 4.90 -13.96 -13.94
N GLU A 385 5.52 -15.09 -13.58
CA GLU A 385 5.37 -16.35 -14.30
C GLU A 385 3.91 -16.79 -14.35
N GLU A 386 3.22 -16.77 -13.22
CA GLU A 386 1.80 -17.16 -13.13
C GLU A 386 0.90 -16.22 -13.97
N ILE A 387 1.09 -14.92 -13.85
CA ILE A 387 0.35 -13.94 -14.66
C ILE A 387 0.63 -14.17 -16.14
N TYR A 388 1.89 -14.41 -16.51
CA TYR A 388 2.28 -14.60 -17.91
C TYR A 388 1.72 -15.89 -18.51
N MET A 389 1.64 -16.99 -17.74
CA MET A 389 1.01 -18.23 -18.22
C MET A 389 -0.45 -18.02 -18.60
N VAL A 390 -1.19 -17.23 -17.82
CA VAL A 390 -2.57 -16.86 -18.14
C VAL A 390 -2.62 -15.94 -19.35
N LEU A 391 -1.78 -14.91 -19.35
CA LEU A 391 -1.71 -13.90 -20.40
C LEU A 391 -1.34 -14.51 -21.76
N LYS A 392 -0.45 -15.49 -21.79
CA LYS A 392 -0.02 -16.22 -23.02
C LYS A 392 -1.20 -16.81 -23.78
N LYS A 393 -2.22 -17.32 -23.09
CA LYS A 393 -3.44 -17.87 -23.69
C LYS A 393 -4.25 -16.80 -24.44
N THR A 394 -4.17 -15.55 -23.99
CA THR A 394 -4.87 -14.39 -24.57
C THR A 394 -4.07 -13.73 -25.70
N LEU A 395 -2.74 -13.95 -25.69
CA LEU A 395 -1.83 -13.38 -26.69
C LEU A 395 -1.72 -14.23 -27.97
N ASN A 396 -2.04 -15.50 -27.90
CA ASN A 396 -2.10 -16.40 -29.07
C ASN A 396 -3.36 -16.13 -29.86
#